data_638f7e4f41d709d98767687f4cf02617
#
_entry.id   638f7e4f41d709d98767687f4cf02617
#
_cell.length_a   1.000
_cell.length_b   1.000
_cell.length_c   1.000
_cell.angle_alpha   90.00
_cell.angle_beta   90.00
_cell.angle_gamma   90.00
#
_symmetry.space_group_name_H-M   'P 1'
#
loop_
_entity.id
_entity.type
_entity.pdbx_description
1 polymer ?
#
loop_
_entity_poly.entity_id
_entity_poly.type
_entity_poly.pdbx_seq_one_letter_code
_entity_poly.pdbx_strand_id
1 'polypeptide(L)'
;MSSYENYHKTSRVYDKTRSAGGVETILQALVAGPLPLQQQVLVDAGCGTGLYTAALIGEVQRIEAVDLNAGMLEMAQSKLTTEFEEGRIRFHQSPIGTLPLPDDSMDAVMTNQVLHHLPDDAAANWPGHTEVFREFARVLKPGGCVIINSCGHEQLEQGFWFYRLIPDALQAVKEKAVDLGTLDALLQESGFDALHREVPLDLVLQGDAYLLADGILDPDWRRGDSIWSLVAADALADV
;
A
#
# COMPACT_ATOMS: atom_id res chain seq x y z
N MET A 1 -11.02 7.88 -1.13
CA MET A 1 -11.40 6.80 -2.07
C MET A 1 -10.45 6.84 -3.23
N SER A 2 -10.10 5.68 -3.80
CA SER A 2 -9.31 5.64 -5.02
C SER A 2 -9.93 6.54 -6.08
N SER A 3 -9.11 7.24 -6.85
CA SER A 3 -9.57 8.12 -7.92
C SER A 3 -10.11 7.35 -9.14
N TYR A 4 -9.83 6.03 -9.23
CA TYR A 4 -10.15 5.21 -10.40
C TYR A 4 -10.60 3.76 -10.10
N GLU A 5 -10.54 3.29 -8.84
CA GLU A 5 -10.90 1.91 -8.46
C GLU A 5 -12.10 1.88 -7.50
N ASN A 6 -13.01 0.90 -7.71
CA ASN A 6 -14.19 0.68 -6.87
C ASN A 6 -14.00 -0.51 -5.92
N TYR A 7 -13.32 -0.30 -4.83
CA TYR A 7 -12.99 -1.31 -3.83
C TYR A 7 -14.20 -1.98 -3.15
N HIS A 8 -15.41 -1.42 -3.20
CA HIS A 8 -16.62 -2.11 -2.71
C HIS A 8 -16.93 -3.39 -3.49
N LYS A 9 -16.53 -3.45 -4.76
CA LYS A 9 -16.74 -4.64 -5.61
C LYS A 9 -15.54 -5.57 -5.59
N THR A 10 -14.34 -5.01 -5.47
CA THR A 10 -13.07 -5.72 -5.60
C THR A 10 -12.68 -6.43 -4.30
N SER A 11 -13.11 -5.95 -3.12
CA SER A 11 -12.71 -6.48 -1.81
C SER A 11 -12.90 -8.00 -1.68
N ARG A 12 -13.99 -8.57 -2.23
CA ARG A 12 -14.33 -10.00 -2.11
C ARG A 12 -13.42 -10.95 -2.87
N VAL A 13 -12.70 -10.45 -3.87
CA VAL A 13 -11.81 -11.26 -4.73
C VAL A 13 -10.34 -10.86 -4.58
N TYR A 14 -10.08 -9.77 -3.86
CA TYR A 14 -8.77 -9.15 -3.73
C TYR A 14 -7.67 -10.11 -3.27
N ASP A 15 -7.96 -10.89 -2.23
CA ASP A 15 -6.99 -11.81 -1.64
C ASP A 15 -6.72 -13.08 -2.48
N LYS A 16 -7.49 -13.33 -3.54
CA LYS A 16 -7.30 -14.52 -4.39
C LYS A 16 -6.05 -14.43 -5.26
N THR A 17 -5.63 -13.22 -5.58
CA THR A 17 -4.52 -12.96 -6.51
C THR A 17 -3.36 -12.24 -5.85
N ARG A 18 -3.44 -11.92 -4.55
CA ARG A 18 -2.45 -11.09 -3.87
C ARG A 18 -1.85 -11.80 -2.66
N SER A 19 -0.58 -11.52 -2.43
CA SER A 19 0.16 -11.91 -1.22
C SER A 19 0.85 -10.68 -0.61
N ALA A 20 1.20 -10.76 0.67
CA ALA A 20 2.02 -9.74 1.32
C ALA A 20 3.49 -9.92 0.88
N GLY A 21 3.86 -9.28 -0.23
CA GLY A 21 5.23 -9.30 -0.73
C GLY A 21 6.14 -8.35 0.05
N GLY A 22 7.42 -8.74 0.26
CA GLY A 22 8.41 -7.88 0.92
C GLY A 22 8.28 -7.80 2.45
N VAL A 23 7.56 -8.72 3.09
CA VAL A 23 7.42 -8.76 4.57
C VAL A 23 8.77 -8.81 5.27
N GLU A 24 9.73 -9.59 4.75
CA GLU A 24 11.08 -9.67 5.33
C GLU A 24 11.80 -8.32 5.30
N THR A 25 11.68 -7.57 4.20
CA THR A 25 12.24 -6.23 4.06
C THR A 25 11.59 -5.25 5.04
N ILE A 26 10.26 -5.35 5.21
CA ILE A 26 9.54 -4.55 6.22
C ILE A 26 10.05 -4.87 7.62
N LEU A 27 10.18 -6.15 7.98
CA LEU A 27 10.69 -6.57 9.28
C LEU A 27 12.13 -6.10 9.51
N GLN A 28 13.00 -6.14 8.50
CA GLN A 28 14.36 -5.61 8.60
C GLN A 28 14.37 -4.11 8.89
N ALA A 29 13.51 -3.33 8.23
CA ALA A 29 13.36 -1.91 8.51
C ALA A 29 12.87 -1.65 9.95
N LEU A 30 11.90 -2.42 10.43
CA LEU A 30 11.40 -2.33 11.81
C LEU A 30 12.46 -2.70 12.85
N VAL A 31 13.28 -3.73 12.58
CA VAL A 31 14.40 -4.15 13.48
C VAL A 31 15.47 -3.07 13.60
N ALA A 32 15.67 -2.26 12.56
CA ALA A 32 16.59 -1.11 12.61
C ALA A 32 16.09 0.04 13.51
N GLY A 33 14.83 0.01 13.93
CA GLY A 33 14.24 1.00 14.81
C GLY A 33 14.77 0.94 16.26
N PRO A 34 14.40 1.92 17.10
CA PRO A 34 14.95 2.07 18.46
C PRO A 34 14.43 1.03 19.46
N LEU A 35 13.35 0.33 19.17
CA LEU A 35 12.70 -0.64 20.06
C LEU A 35 12.70 -2.05 19.46
N PRO A 36 12.75 -3.11 20.30
CA PRO A 36 12.47 -4.47 19.86
C PRO A 36 11.08 -4.57 19.21
N LEU A 37 10.93 -5.41 18.18
CA LEU A 37 9.68 -5.58 17.43
C LEU A 37 8.47 -5.75 18.34
N GLN A 38 8.57 -6.63 19.35
CA GLN A 38 7.48 -6.97 20.30
C GLN A 38 7.08 -5.81 21.21
N GLN A 39 7.74 -4.65 21.12
CA GLN A 39 7.40 -3.42 21.84
C GLN A 39 6.95 -2.30 20.91
N GLN A 40 7.00 -2.52 19.59
CA GLN A 40 6.61 -1.52 18.60
C GLN A 40 5.10 -1.51 18.35
N VAL A 41 4.56 -0.30 18.22
CA VAL A 41 3.20 -0.05 17.73
C VAL A 41 3.32 0.45 16.29
N LEU A 42 2.80 -0.33 15.35
CA LEU A 42 2.86 -0.09 13.92
C LEU A 42 1.52 0.47 13.42
N VAL A 43 1.56 1.44 12.53
CA VAL A 43 0.40 1.84 11.71
C VAL A 43 0.46 1.14 10.37
N ASP A 44 -0.62 0.47 9.96
CA ASP A 44 -0.83 -0.01 8.58
C ASP A 44 -1.77 0.97 7.88
N ALA A 45 -1.19 1.94 7.17
CA ALA A 45 -1.90 3.04 6.53
C ALA A 45 -2.36 2.65 5.12
N GLY A 46 -3.65 2.41 4.97
CA GLY A 46 -4.27 1.80 3.80
C GLY A 46 -4.20 0.27 3.87
N CYS A 47 -4.63 -0.30 5.00
CA CYS A 47 -4.46 -1.73 5.30
C CYS A 47 -5.28 -2.65 4.37
N GLY A 48 -6.27 -2.13 3.64
CA GLY A 48 -7.14 -2.90 2.77
C GLY A 48 -7.81 -4.05 3.52
N THR A 49 -7.70 -5.26 2.96
CA THR A 49 -8.21 -6.51 3.58
C THR A 49 -7.32 -7.07 4.68
N GLY A 50 -6.27 -6.33 5.10
CA GLY A 50 -5.39 -6.72 6.20
C GLY A 50 -4.33 -7.77 5.85
N LEU A 51 -3.88 -7.87 4.60
CA LEU A 51 -2.85 -8.84 4.19
C LEU A 51 -1.53 -8.62 4.93
N TYR A 52 -1.01 -7.40 4.92
CA TYR A 52 0.23 -7.04 5.63
C TYR A 52 0.03 -7.02 7.14
N THR A 53 -1.13 -6.54 7.61
CA THR A 53 -1.52 -6.62 9.03
C THR A 53 -1.43 -8.06 9.53
N ALA A 54 -2.02 -9.03 8.79
CA ALA A 54 -1.98 -10.46 9.14
C ALA A 54 -0.54 -11.03 9.18
N ALA A 55 0.30 -10.60 8.22
CA ALA A 55 1.67 -11.09 8.13
C ALA A 55 2.58 -10.56 9.25
N LEU A 56 2.27 -9.40 9.84
CA LEU A 56 3.15 -8.70 10.78
C LEU A 56 2.67 -8.72 12.23
N ILE A 57 1.38 -9.00 12.49
CA ILE A 57 0.83 -8.88 13.85
C ILE A 57 1.45 -9.87 14.85
N GLY A 58 2.00 -11.00 14.37
CA GLY A 58 2.74 -11.93 15.21
C GLY A 58 4.10 -11.42 15.69
N GLU A 59 4.66 -10.42 15.02
CA GLU A 59 6.02 -9.92 15.23
C GLU A 59 6.06 -8.62 16.05
N VAL A 60 4.99 -7.84 16.05
CA VAL A 60 4.93 -6.53 16.72
C VAL A 60 3.97 -6.52 17.91
N GLN A 61 4.04 -5.51 18.76
CA GLN A 61 3.16 -5.39 19.93
C GLN A 61 1.71 -5.19 19.52
N ARG A 62 1.45 -4.26 18.60
CA ARG A 62 0.11 -3.90 18.15
C ARG A 62 0.16 -3.22 16.78
N ILE A 63 -0.93 -3.37 16.02
CA ILE A 63 -1.12 -2.66 14.76
C ILE A 63 -2.39 -1.80 14.85
N GLU A 64 -2.25 -0.53 14.49
CA GLU A 64 -3.35 0.40 14.20
C GLU A 64 -3.60 0.33 12.68
N ALA A 65 -4.60 -0.43 12.27
CA ALA A 65 -4.95 -0.69 10.87
C ALA A 65 -5.94 0.36 10.38
N VAL A 66 -5.55 1.16 9.39
CA VAL A 66 -6.34 2.29 8.89
C VAL A 66 -6.69 2.08 7.43
N ASP A 67 -7.96 2.20 7.09
CA ASP A 67 -8.42 2.26 5.70
C ASP A 67 -9.64 3.18 5.56
N LEU A 68 -9.79 3.81 4.41
CA LEU A 68 -10.94 4.66 4.13
C LEU A 68 -12.20 3.84 3.80
N ASN A 69 -12.03 2.63 3.27
CA ASN A 69 -13.11 1.78 2.77
C ASN A 69 -13.62 0.83 3.87
N ALA A 70 -14.87 1.04 4.30
CA ALA A 70 -15.50 0.21 5.33
C ALA A 70 -15.55 -1.28 4.94
N GLY A 71 -15.81 -1.62 3.67
CA GLY A 71 -15.87 -3.01 3.21
C GLY A 71 -14.51 -3.72 3.26
N MET A 72 -13.40 -2.99 3.07
CA MET A 72 -12.06 -3.51 3.30
C MET A 72 -11.83 -3.82 4.77
N LEU A 73 -12.18 -2.88 5.65
CA LEU A 73 -12.04 -3.06 7.11
C LEU A 73 -12.90 -4.20 7.65
N GLU A 74 -14.13 -4.38 7.15
CA GLU A 74 -14.99 -5.51 7.51
C GLU A 74 -14.32 -6.85 7.17
N MET A 75 -13.69 -6.94 6.00
CA MET A 75 -12.96 -8.13 5.60
C MET A 75 -11.70 -8.36 6.44
N ALA A 76 -10.94 -7.30 6.71
CA ALA A 76 -9.77 -7.38 7.58
C ALA A 76 -10.14 -7.82 9.00
N GLN A 77 -11.17 -7.24 9.58
CA GLN A 77 -11.67 -7.59 10.91
C GLN A 77 -12.20 -9.03 10.97
N SER A 78 -12.92 -9.48 9.94
CA SER A 78 -13.38 -10.88 9.86
C SER A 78 -12.22 -11.88 9.80
N LYS A 79 -11.14 -11.53 9.11
CA LYS A 79 -9.93 -12.35 9.00
C LYS A 79 -9.12 -12.39 10.30
N LEU A 80 -9.06 -11.28 11.01
CA LEU A 80 -8.20 -11.03 12.17
C LEU A 80 -8.99 -10.87 13.47
N THR A 81 -10.10 -11.62 13.59
CA THR A 81 -11.01 -11.51 14.73
C THR A 81 -10.33 -11.80 16.06
N THR A 82 -9.46 -12.82 16.13
CA THR A 82 -8.74 -13.20 17.34
C THR A 82 -7.84 -12.07 17.82
N GLU A 83 -7.00 -11.54 16.94
CA GLU A 83 -6.04 -10.48 17.24
C GLU A 83 -6.76 -9.16 17.59
N PHE A 84 -7.92 -8.91 17.00
CA PHE A 84 -8.79 -7.79 17.34
C PHE A 84 -9.39 -7.94 18.75
N GLU A 85 -9.93 -9.11 19.08
CA GLU A 85 -10.50 -9.40 20.43
C GLU A 85 -9.44 -9.36 21.53
N GLU A 86 -8.21 -9.78 21.21
CA GLU A 86 -7.05 -9.67 22.09
C GLU A 86 -6.51 -8.24 22.26
N GLY A 87 -7.02 -7.28 21.47
CA GLY A 87 -6.58 -5.87 21.50
C GLY A 87 -5.22 -5.63 20.84
N ARG A 88 -4.72 -6.61 20.08
CA ARG A 88 -3.46 -6.47 19.32
C ARG A 88 -3.64 -5.74 17.99
N ILE A 89 -4.87 -5.64 17.50
CA ILE A 89 -5.22 -4.81 16.33
C ILE A 89 -6.34 -3.86 16.71
N ARG A 90 -6.27 -2.63 16.21
CA ARG A 90 -7.37 -1.68 16.19
C ARG A 90 -7.64 -1.24 14.77
N PHE A 91 -8.92 -1.22 14.39
CA PHE A 91 -9.33 -0.80 13.04
C PHE A 91 -9.91 0.60 13.08
N HIS A 92 -9.46 1.45 12.16
CA HIS A 92 -9.89 2.84 12.04
C HIS A 92 -10.35 3.13 10.61
N GLN A 93 -11.58 3.63 10.47
CA GLN A 93 -12.06 4.11 9.18
C GLN A 93 -11.69 5.59 9.03
N SER A 94 -10.60 5.86 8.29
CA SER A 94 -10.10 7.22 8.06
C SER A 94 -9.26 7.29 6.79
N PRO A 95 -9.17 8.47 6.14
CA PRO A 95 -8.13 8.71 5.14
C PRO A 95 -6.75 8.70 5.80
N ILE A 96 -5.73 8.25 5.06
CA ILE A 96 -4.35 8.16 5.57
C ILE A 96 -3.68 9.53 5.77
N GLY A 97 -4.23 10.59 5.20
CA GLY A 97 -3.81 11.98 5.43
C GLY A 97 -4.38 12.61 6.71
N THR A 98 -5.24 11.88 7.46
CA THR A 98 -5.82 12.36 8.72
C THR A 98 -6.04 11.16 9.64
N LEU A 99 -4.99 10.72 10.30
CA LEU A 99 -5.02 9.54 11.16
C LEU A 99 -5.66 9.87 12.52
N PRO A 100 -6.62 9.06 13.01
CA PRO A 100 -7.24 9.28 14.32
C PRO A 100 -6.33 8.80 15.48
N LEU A 101 -5.07 9.18 15.42
CA LEU A 101 -4.01 8.75 16.32
C LEU A 101 -3.33 9.99 16.92
N PRO A 102 -2.86 9.92 18.19
CA PRO A 102 -2.16 11.03 18.84
C PRO A 102 -0.81 11.33 18.17
N ASP A 103 -0.33 12.56 18.38
CA ASP A 103 1.02 12.94 18.01
C ASP A 103 2.05 12.08 18.76
N ASP A 104 3.22 11.85 18.18
CA ASP A 104 4.38 11.20 18.82
C ASP A 104 4.03 9.87 19.51
N SER A 105 3.15 9.06 18.93
CA SER A 105 2.60 7.88 19.61
C SER A 105 2.91 6.54 18.93
N MET A 106 3.34 6.57 17.67
CA MET A 106 3.62 5.38 16.87
C MET A 106 5.12 5.16 16.67
N ASP A 107 5.55 3.91 16.64
CA ASP A 107 6.96 3.56 16.45
C ASP A 107 7.32 3.43 14.96
N ALA A 108 6.36 3.02 14.14
CA ALA A 108 6.51 2.95 12.69
C ALA A 108 5.16 3.15 11.98
N VAL A 109 5.21 3.65 10.75
CA VAL A 109 4.09 3.70 9.81
C VAL A 109 4.49 2.94 8.56
N MET A 110 3.68 2.01 8.10
CA MET A 110 3.82 1.40 6.79
C MET A 110 2.65 1.76 5.87
N THR A 111 2.91 1.84 4.57
CA THR A 111 1.90 1.96 3.53
C THR A 111 2.30 1.11 2.34
N ASN A 112 1.39 0.22 1.92
CA ASN A 112 1.69 -0.81 0.93
C ASN A 112 0.75 -0.68 -0.27
N GLN A 113 1.27 -0.25 -1.43
CA GLN A 113 0.52 -0.09 -2.69
C GLN A 113 -0.69 0.85 -2.58
N VAL A 114 -0.55 1.97 -1.87
CA VAL A 114 -1.66 2.91 -1.57
C VAL A 114 -1.49 4.26 -2.26
N LEU A 115 -0.28 4.82 -2.31
CA LEU A 115 -0.03 6.22 -2.68
C LEU A 115 -0.58 6.59 -4.07
N HIS A 116 -0.51 5.68 -5.05
CA HIS A 116 -1.05 5.90 -6.39
C HIS A 116 -2.60 5.98 -6.45
N HIS A 117 -3.28 5.71 -5.33
CA HIS A 117 -4.73 5.89 -5.21
C HIS A 117 -5.14 7.26 -4.68
N LEU A 118 -4.19 8.07 -4.23
CA LEU A 118 -4.47 9.44 -3.83
C LEU A 118 -5.01 10.25 -5.03
N PRO A 119 -5.95 11.18 -4.82
CA PRO A 119 -6.47 12.07 -5.86
C PRO A 119 -5.46 13.18 -6.17
N ASP A 120 -4.32 12.82 -6.70
CA ASP A 120 -3.10 13.62 -6.76
C ASP A 120 -2.30 13.30 -8.03
N ASP A 121 -1.53 14.24 -8.52
CA ASP A 121 -0.70 14.06 -9.71
C ASP A 121 0.45 15.08 -9.77
N ALA A 122 1.33 14.90 -10.77
CA ALA A 122 2.47 15.78 -11.00
C ALA A 122 2.07 17.21 -11.37
N ALA A 123 0.94 17.42 -12.04
CA ALA A 123 0.48 18.75 -12.43
C ALA A 123 0.05 19.59 -11.21
N ALA A 124 -0.48 18.92 -10.18
CA ALA A 124 -0.83 19.54 -8.90
C ALA A 124 0.35 19.65 -7.93
N ASN A 125 1.53 19.11 -8.26
CA ASN A 125 2.70 19.06 -7.40
C ASN A 125 2.48 18.28 -6.09
N TRP A 126 1.71 17.21 -6.14
CA TRP A 126 1.55 16.20 -5.09
C TRP A 126 1.08 16.70 -3.71
N PRO A 127 0.04 17.58 -3.62
CA PRO A 127 -0.42 18.10 -2.34
C PRO A 127 -0.95 17.01 -1.40
N GLY A 128 -1.61 15.98 -1.93
CA GLY A 128 -2.11 14.86 -1.15
C GLY A 128 -1.00 13.98 -0.57
N HIS A 129 0.08 13.76 -1.31
CA HIS A 129 1.27 13.07 -0.79
C HIS A 129 1.93 13.88 0.32
N THR A 130 2.05 15.19 0.15
CA THR A 130 2.59 16.09 1.17
C THR A 130 1.76 16.05 2.45
N GLU A 131 0.43 16.07 2.34
CA GLU A 131 -0.48 15.94 3.48
C GLU A 131 -0.28 14.62 4.22
N VAL A 132 -0.22 13.51 3.47
CA VAL A 132 -0.01 12.17 4.01
C VAL A 132 1.34 12.06 4.75
N PHE A 133 2.42 12.53 4.17
CA PHE A 133 3.74 12.42 4.81
C PHE A 133 3.88 13.32 6.03
N ARG A 134 3.28 14.50 6.06
CA ARG A 134 3.20 15.34 7.26
C ARG A 134 2.39 14.65 8.36
N GLU A 135 1.32 13.98 8.01
CA GLU A 135 0.51 13.23 8.96
C GLU A 135 1.27 12.02 9.53
N PHE A 136 2.03 11.31 8.69
CA PHE A 136 2.90 10.24 9.15
C PHE A 136 3.98 10.77 10.11
N ALA A 137 4.61 11.89 9.78
CA ALA A 137 5.58 12.55 10.65
C ALA A 137 4.96 12.99 11.98
N ARG A 138 3.70 13.48 11.99
CA ARG A 138 2.98 13.89 13.21
C ARG A 138 2.78 12.73 14.19
N VAL A 139 2.34 11.57 13.70
CA VAL A 139 2.03 10.44 14.57
C VAL A 139 3.25 9.65 15.03
N LEU A 140 4.36 9.75 14.28
CA LEU A 140 5.59 9.04 14.60
C LEU A 140 6.31 9.68 15.79
N LYS A 141 6.78 8.83 16.69
CA LYS A 141 7.72 9.24 17.74
C LYS A 141 9.05 9.70 17.10
N PRO A 142 9.81 10.57 17.79
CA PRO A 142 11.17 10.87 17.37
C PRO A 142 12.00 9.59 17.17
N GLY A 143 12.61 9.42 15.99
CA GLY A 143 13.36 8.22 15.61
C GLY A 143 12.50 7.06 15.09
N GLY A 144 11.18 7.25 14.97
CA GLY A 144 10.29 6.32 14.27
C GLY A 144 10.53 6.32 12.77
N CYS A 145 10.07 5.29 12.06
CA CYS A 145 10.30 5.15 10.62
C CYS A 145 9.00 5.08 9.81
N VAL A 146 9.06 5.56 8.57
CA VAL A 146 8.04 5.28 7.56
C VAL A 146 8.54 4.23 6.57
N ILE A 147 7.71 3.26 6.23
CA ILE A 147 7.99 2.20 5.27
C ILE A 147 6.99 2.31 4.13
N ILE A 148 7.48 2.58 2.92
CA ILE A 148 6.66 2.73 1.73
C ILE A 148 6.97 1.59 0.77
N ASN A 149 6.01 0.69 0.57
CA ASN A 149 6.07 -0.36 -0.43
C ASN A 149 5.25 0.08 -1.66
N SER A 150 5.94 0.45 -2.72
CA SER A 150 5.33 0.96 -3.95
C SER A 150 6.16 0.57 -5.17
N CYS A 151 5.58 0.67 -6.37
CA CYS A 151 6.27 0.44 -7.63
C CYS A 151 6.78 1.77 -8.20
N GLY A 152 8.08 1.83 -8.49
CA GLY A 152 8.64 2.93 -9.30
C GLY A 152 8.26 2.81 -10.77
N HIS A 153 8.43 3.88 -11.55
CA HIS A 153 8.09 3.92 -12.97
C HIS A 153 8.77 2.80 -13.79
N GLU A 154 10.05 2.54 -13.54
CA GLU A 154 10.78 1.45 -14.21
C GLU A 154 10.17 0.07 -13.88
N GLN A 155 9.78 -0.15 -12.65
CA GLN A 155 9.13 -1.40 -12.23
C GLN A 155 7.74 -1.57 -12.85
N LEU A 156 6.98 -0.48 -13.01
CA LEU A 156 5.71 -0.50 -13.73
C LEU A 156 5.91 -0.86 -15.22
N GLU A 157 6.97 -0.35 -15.86
CA GLU A 157 7.27 -0.61 -17.26
C GLU A 157 7.78 -2.04 -17.51
N GLN A 158 8.54 -2.60 -16.59
CA GLN A 158 9.30 -3.83 -16.82
C GLN A 158 8.84 -5.01 -15.96
N GLY A 159 8.26 -4.75 -14.79
CA GLY A 159 7.93 -5.76 -13.80
C GLY A 159 6.67 -6.56 -14.11
N PHE A 160 5.73 -5.97 -14.85
CA PHE A 160 4.45 -6.62 -15.16
C PHE A 160 4.35 -6.92 -16.64
N TRP A 161 4.49 -8.19 -17.02
CA TRP A 161 4.55 -8.62 -18.41
C TRP A 161 3.33 -8.18 -19.24
N PHE A 162 2.13 -8.16 -18.66
CA PHE A 162 0.88 -7.81 -19.33
C PHE A 162 0.67 -6.30 -19.49
N TYR A 163 1.40 -5.44 -18.79
CA TYR A 163 1.29 -3.99 -18.95
C TYR A 163 1.65 -3.52 -20.36
N ARG A 164 2.47 -4.31 -21.07
CA ARG A 164 2.82 -4.04 -22.48
C ARG A 164 1.63 -4.19 -23.45
N LEU A 165 0.58 -4.91 -23.04
CA LEU A 165 -0.65 -5.11 -23.81
C LEU A 165 -1.65 -3.96 -23.61
N ILE A 166 -1.46 -3.13 -22.57
CA ILE A 166 -2.34 -2.04 -22.18
C ILE A 166 -1.54 -0.73 -21.97
N PRO A 167 -0.82 -0.23 -23.00
CA PRO A 167 0.13 0.87 -22.88
C PRO A 167 -0.51 2.18 -22.39
N ASP A 168 -1.75 2.47 -22.78
CA ASP A 168 -2.47 3.68 -22.34
C ASP A 168 -2.79 3.62 -20.85
N ALA A 169 -3.18 2.45 -20.35
CA ALA A 169 -3.42 2.26 -18.91
C ALA A 169 -2.10 2.32 -18.11
N LEU A 170 -1.00 1.77 -18.67
CA LEU A 170 0.33 1.92 -18.09
C LEU A 170 0.73 3.39 -17.96
N GLN A 171 0.53 4.18 -19.01
CA GLN A 171 0.81 5.61 -18.98
C GLN A 171 -0.04 6.33 -17.91
N ALA A 172 -1.33 6.01 -17.85
CA ALA A 172 -2.24 6.59 -16.88
C ALA A 172 -1.89 6.24 -15.42
N VAL A 173 -1.40 5.02 -15.14
CA VAL A 173 -0.95 4.67 -13.78
C VAL A 173 0.37 5.35 -13.43
N LYS A 174 1.28 5.53 -14.39
CA LYS A 174 2.53 6.28 -14.17
C LYS A 174 2.28 7.75 -13.82
N GLU A 175 1.27 8.38 -14.41
CA GLU A 175 0.88 9.76 -14.09
C GLU A 175 0.36 9.90 -12.64
N LYS A 176 -0.15 8.82 -12.06
CA LYS A 176 -0.61 8.75 -10.65
C LYS A 176 0.45 8.23 -9.68
N ALA A 177 1.52 7.67 -10.19
CA ALA A 177 2.63 7.18 -9.37
C ALA A 177 3.71 8.27 -9.29
N VAL A 178 4.01 8.72 -8.09
CA VAL A 178 5.11 9.67 -7.87
C VAL A 178 6.44 9.02 -8.25
N ASP A 179 7.28 9.73 -8.99
CA ASP A 179 8.63 9.26 -9.29
C ASP A 179 9.51 9.30 -8.04
N LEU A 180 10.56 8.44 -8.04
CA LEU A 180 11.39 8.26 -6.85
C LEU A 180 12.15 9.53 -6.40
N GLY A 181 12.51 10.41 -7.32
CA GLY A 181 13.20 11.65 -6.98
C GLY A 181 12.25 12.65 -6.31
N THR A 182 11.05 12.79 -6.84
CA THR A 182 9.99 13.59 -6.25
C THR A 182 9.55 13.02 -4.90
N LEU A 183 9.41 11.69 -4.78
CA LEU A 183 9.09 11.03 -3.51
C LEU A 183 10.11 11.37 -2.41
N ASP A 184 11.41 11.31 -2.72
CA ASP A 184 12.46 11.69 -1.77
C ASP A 184 12.34 13.15 -1.32
N ALA A 185 12.11 14.07 -2.26
CA ALA A 185 11.95 15.48 -1.94
C ALA A 185 10.75 15.71 -1.01
N LEU A 186 9.61 15.10 -1.31
CA LEU A 186 8.40 15.20 -0.48
C LEU A 186 8.59 14.63 0.93
N LEU A 187 9.31 13.51 1.06
CA LEU A 187 9.66 12.93 2.36
C LEU A 187 10.58 13.85 3.14
N GLN A 188 11.64 14.39 2.51
CA GLN A 188 12.57 15.32 3.15
C GLN A 188 11.87 16.61 3.60
N GLU A 189 11.00 17.19 2.77
CA GLU A 189 10.19 18.36 3.11
C GLU A 189 9.22 18.09 4.28
N SER A 190 8.85 16.82 4.48
CA SER A 190 7.97 16.39 5.57
C SER A 190 8.72 15.99 6.85
N GLY A 191 10.07 16.09 6.86
CA GLY A 191 10.90 15.87 8.03
C GLY A 191 11.59 14.50 8.11
N PHE A 192 11.56 13.70 7.04
CA PHE A 192 12.28 12.41 6.96
C PHE A 192 13.65 12.65 6.31
N ASP A 193 14.73 12.32 7.00
CA ASP A 193 16.12 12.68 6.58
C ASP A 193 17.00 11.48 6.22
N ALA A 194 16.73 10.30 6.76
CA ALA A 194 17.50 9.08 6.52
C ALA A 194 16.77 8.15 5.55
N LEU A 195 16.85 8.46 4.25
CA LEU A 195 16.16 7.66 3.23
C LEU A 195 16.99 6.46 2.80
N HIS A 196 16.38 5.27 2.82
CA HIS A 196 16.94 4.02 2.32
C HIS A 196 15.99 3.40 1.31
N ARG A 197 16.53 2.74 0.28
CA ARG A 197 15.75 2.01 -0.73
C ARG A 197 16.26 0.60 -0.85
N GLU A 198 15.32 -0.32 -0.94
CA GLU A 198 15.59 -1.72 -1.22
C GLU A 198 14.63 -2.21 -2.31
N VAL A 199 15.16 -2.99 -3.23
CA VAL A 199 14.36 -3.69 -4.24
C VAL A 199 14.42 -5.16 -3.89
N PRO A 200 13.35 -5.75 -3.32
CA PRO A 200 13.30 -7.17 -3.07
C PRO A 200 13.41 -7.92 -4.40
N LEU A 201 14.45 -8.74 -4.54
CA LEU A 201 14.65 -9.56 -5.73
C LEU A 201 13.73 -10.79 -5.66
N ASP A 202 13.28 -11.24 -6.81
CA ASP A 202 12.45 -12.46 -6.97
C ASP A 202 11.07 -12.40 -6.28
N LEU A 203 10.57 -11.19 -5.97
CA LEU A 203 9.23 -11.00 -5.44
C LEU A 203 8.21 -10.68 -6.54
N VAL A 204 7.17 -11.48 -6.58
CA VAL A 204 5.93 -11.17 -7.30
C VAL A 204 4.92 -10.61 -6.30
N LEU A 205 4.72 -9.29 -6.29
CA LEU A 205 3.89 -8.59 -5.30
C LEU A 205 2.47 -9.16 -5.18
N GLN A 206 1.91 -9.63 -6.30
CA GLN A 206 0.57 -10.17 -6.36
C GLN A 206 0.51 -11.71 -6.28
N GLY A 207 1.67 -12.37 -6.22
CA GLY A 207 1.77 -13.83 -6.14
C GLY A 207 1.74 -14.55 -7.50
N ASP A 208 1.74 -15.88 -7.46
CA ASP A 208 1.90 -16.75 -8.64
C ASP A 208 0.80 -16.58 -9.70
N ALA A 209 -0.39 -16.11 -9.30
CA ALA A 209 -1.47 -15.83 -10.23
C ALA A 209 -1.07 -14.87 -11.36
N TYR A 210 -0.11 -13.97 -11.12
CA TYR A 210 0.40 -13.03 -12.12
C TYR A 210 1.36 -13.65 -13.13
N LEU A 211 1.80 -14.88 -12.90
CA LEU A 211 2.61 -15.65 -13.84
C LEU A 211 1.77 -16.43 -14.86
N LEU A 212 0.45 -16.48 -14.68
CA LEU A 212 -0.46 -17.20 -15.57
C LEU A 212 -0.71 -16.39 -16.85
N ALA A 213 -0.23 -16.89 -17.98
CA ALA A 213 -0.40 -16.21 -19.27
C ALA A 213 -1.87 -16.01 -19.66
N ASP A 214 -2.75 -16.95 -19.31
CA ASP A 214 -4.18 -16.91 -19.62
C ASP A 214 -4.97 -16.05 -18.63
N GLY A 215 -4.34 -15.57 -17.54
CA GLY A 215 -5.00 -14.79 -16.50
C GLY A 215 -5.67 -13.52 -17.04
N ILE A 216 -5.07 -12.87 -18.03
CA ILE A 216 -5.62 -11.66 -18.66
C ILE A 216 -6.98 -11.89 -19.34
N LEU A 217 -7.33 -13.13 -19.69
CA LEU A 217 -8.61 -13.48 -20.29
C LEU A 217 -9.73 -13.64 -19.24
N ASP A 218 -9.34 -13.84 -17.97
CA ASP A 218 -10.30 -14.00 -16.86
C ASP A 218 -10.68 -12.64 -16.24
N PRO A 219 -11.96 -12.23 -16.31
CA PRO A 219 -12.43 -11.01 -15.66
C PRO A 219 -12.22 -10.96 -14.15
N ASP A 220 -12.21 -12.10 -13.45
CA ASP A 220 -11.98 -12.16 -12.01
C ASP A 220 -10.51 -11.93 -11.69
N TRP A 221 -9.61 -12.45 -12.51
CA TRP A 221 -8.18 -12.18 -12.42
C TRP A 221 -7.88 -10.68 -12.65
N ARG A 222 -8.45 -10.10 -13.71
CA ARG A 222 -8.28 -8.65 -13.99
C ARG A 222 -8.77 -7.76 -12.84
N ARG A 223 -9.85 -8.12 -12.15
CA ARG A 223 -10.33 -7.38 -10.96
C ARG A 223 -9.35 -7.38 -9.80
N GLY A 224 -8.37 -8.27 -9.79
CA GLY A 224 -7.29 -8.28 -8.79
C GLY A 224 -6.28 -7.14 -8.94
N ASP A 225 -6.20 -6.48 -10.11
CA ASP A 225 -5.27 -5.38 -10.32
C ASP A 225 -5.98 -4.11 -10.80
N SER A 226 -5.77 -3.01 -10.08
CA SER A 226 -6.42 -1.73 -10.32
C SER A 226 -6.12 -1.10 -11.68
N ILE A 227 -5.02 -1.49 -12.35
CA ILE A 227 -4.69 -0.97 -13.69
C ILE A 227 -5.79 -1.27 -14.72
N TRP A 228 -6.48 -2.40 -14.57
CA TRP A 228 -7.55 -2.79 -15.49
C TRP A 228 -8.76 -1.86 -15.44
N SER A 229 -8.92 -1.09 -14.35
CA SER A 229 -9.93 -0.03 -14.26
C SER A 229 -9.61 1.19 -15.10
N LEU A 230 -8.37 1.30 -15.59
CA LEU A 230 -7.90 2.36 -16.49
C LEU A 230 -7.95 1.94 -17.97
N VAL A 231 -8.25 0.68 -18.26
CA VAL A 231 -8.34 0.17 -19.63
C VAL A 231 -9.70 0.54 -20.22
N ALA A 232 -9.71 1.17 -21.39
CA ALA A 232 -10.93 1.49 -22.12
C ALA A 232 -11.68 0.21 -22.53
N ALA A 233 -13.02 0.26 -22.51
CA ALA A 233 -13.83 -0.93 -22.76
C ALA A 233 -13.66 -1.55 -24.16
N ASP A 234 -13.35 -0.75 -25.16
CA ASP A 234 -13.03 -1.17 -26.53
C ASP A 234 -11.64 -1.80 -26.61
N ALA A 235 -10.66 -1.29 -25.87
CA ALA A 235 -9.32 -1.88 -25.82
C ALA A 235 -9.29 -3.27 -25.17
N LEU A 236 -10.25 -3.59 -24.31
CA LEU A 236 -10.37 -4.95 -23.73
C LEU A 236 -10.75 -6.03 -24.74
N ALA A 237 -11.30 -5.65 -25.90
CA ALA A 237 -11.66 -6.58 -26.97
C ALA A 237 -10.43 -7.01 -27.79
N ASP A 238 -9.33 -6.25 -27.73
CA ASP A 238 -8.10 -6.47 -28.48
C ASP A 238 -6.99 -7.17 -27.66
N VAL A 239 -7.24 -7.41 -26.36
CA VAL A 239 -6.37 -8.14 -25.43
C VAL A 239 -6.76 -9.62 -25.37
#